data_789bcfd9c6c72738e942f2b048d55d81
#
_entry.id   789bcfd9c6c72738e942f2b048d55d81
#
_cell.length_a   1.000
_cell.length_b   1.000
_cell.length_c   1.000
_cell.angle_alpha   90.00
_cell.angle_beta   90.00
_cell.angle_gamma   90.00
#
_symmetry.space_group_name_H-M   'P 1'
#
loop_
_entity.id
_entity.type
_entity.pdbx_description
1 polymer ?
#
loop_
_entity_poly.entity_id
_entity_poly.type
_entity_poly.pdbx_seq_one_letter_code
_entity_poly.pdbx_strand_id
1 'polypeptide(L)'
;ENVIFTFDNQLTEDVIVIADAEQIKRVINNIISNSLKYMNKDYKKIDIRLRDVGDFVQFEIEDNGRGIAAKDLANIFDRFYRTDASRNSSKGGSGIGLSIVRKILEDHGGKVWATSQLGKGTTMYFVLRKYQEVPADE
;
A
#
# COMPACT_ATOMS: atom_id res chain seq x y z
N GLU A 1 -20.96 -3.91 6.05
CA GLU A 1 -19.95 -4.21 7.03
C GLU A 1 -19.13 -2.99 7.36
N ASN A 2 -18.99 -2.66 8.64
CA ASN A 2 -18.39 -1.38 9.05
C ASN A 2 -16.88 -1.50 9.18
N VAL A 3 -16.17 -0.63 8.47
CA VAL A 3 -14.73 -0.47 8.59
C VAL A 3 -14.47 0.99 8.97
N ILE A 4 -13.62 1.19 9.96
CA ILE A 4 -13.24 2.54 10.37
C ILE A 4 -12.01 2.94 9.58
N PHE A 5 -12.12 4.04 8.83
CA PHE A 5 -11.00 4.62 8.11
C PHE A 5 -10.54 5.87 8.81
N THR A 6 -9.24 6.01 9.02
CA THR A 6 -8.65 7.25 9.51
C THR A 6 -7.64 7.75 8.49
N PHE A 7 -7.45 9.06 8.47
CA PHE A 7 -6.48 9.69 7.58
C PHE A 7 -5.68 10.70 8.35
N ASP A 8 -4.36 10.58 8.30
CA ASP A 8 -3.43 11.47 9.00
C ASP A 8 -2.43 12.03 7.98
N ASN A 9 -2.62 13.30 7.62
CA ASN A 9 -1.71 13.99 6.71
C ASN A 9 -0.64 14.70 7.54
N GLN A 10 0.56 14.16 7.54
CA GLN A 10 1.68 14.72 8.29
C GLN A 10 2.55 15.65 7.45
N LEU A 11 2.11 15.99 6.24
CA LEU A 11 2.81 16.97 5.42
C LEU A 11 2.57 18.37 6.00
N THR A 12 3.63 19.16 6.11
CA THR A 12 3.57 20.50 6.70
C THR A 12 3.28 21.59 5.69
N GLU A 13 3.35 21.26 4.40
CA GLU A 13 3.09 22.19 3.31
C GLU A 13 2.47 21.43 2.14
N ASP A 14 1.89 22.17 1.22
CA ASP A 14 1.32 21.56 0.02
C ASP A 14 2.42 20.98 -0.85
N VAL A 15 2.21 19.75 -1.30
CA VAL A 15 3.18 19.02 -2.11
C VAL A 15 2.47 18.47 -3.34
N ILE A 16 3.15 18.55 -4.48
CA ILE A 16 2.68 17.96 -5.73
C ILE A 16 3.56 16.76 -6.02
N VAL A 17 2.94 15.64 -6.36
CA VAL A 17 3.67 14.44 -6.79
C VAL A 17 3.49 14.27 -8.30
N ILE A 18 4.47 13.63 -8.93
CA ILE A 18 4.42 13.32 -10.36
C ILE A 18 3.82 11.92 -10.49
N ALA A 19 2.58 11.85 -10.94
CA ALA A 19 1.90 10.55 -11.02
C ALA A 19 0.73 10.60 -11.99
N ASP A 20 0.42 9.43 -12.55
CA ASP A 20 -0.83 9.22 -13.27
C ASP A 20 -1.91 8.94 -12.25
N ALA A 21 -2.88 9.85 -12.14
CA ALA A 21 -3.91 9.78 -11.12
C ALA A 21 -4.71 8.48 -11.18
N GLU A 22 -5.05 8.00 -12.38
CA GLU A 22 -5.81 6.76 -12.52
C GLU A 22 -5.01 5.54 -12.05
N GLN A 23 -3.71 5.52 -12.36
CA GLN A 23 -2.86 4.42 -11.93
C GLN A 23 -2.67 4.43 -10.42
N ILE A 24 -2.54 5.60 -9.81
CA ILE A 24 -2.38 5.68 -8.36
C ILE A 24 -3.67 5.31 -7.64
N LYS A 25 -4.83 5.67 -8.18
CA LYS A 25 -6.11 5.17 -7.67
C LYS A 25 -6.15 3.65 -7.68
N ARG A 26 -5.65 3.05 -8.74
CA ARG A 26 -5.59 1.59 -8.86
C ARG A 26 -4.69 0.98 -7.79
N VAL A 27 -3.54 1.61 -7.52
CA VAL A 27 -2.64 1.19 -6.45
C VAL A 27 -3.38 1.18 -5.11
N ILE A 28 -4.00 2.30 -4.77
CA ILE A 28 -4.68 2.45 -3.49
C ILE A 28 -5.84 1.46 -3.37
N ASN A 29 -6.64 1.33 -4.42
CA ASN A 29 -7.77 0.41 -4.42
C ASN A 29 -7.32 -1.04 -4.27
N ASN A 30 -6.24 -1.43 -4.92
CA ASN A 30 -5.72 -2.80 -4.80
C ASN A 30 -5.19 -3.07 -3.40
N ILE A 31 -4.52 -2.11 -2.79
CA ILE A 31 -4.03 -2.27 -1.43
C ILE A 31 -5.19 -2.39 -0.44
N ILE A 32 -6.17 -1.50 -0.54
CA ILE A 32 -7.33 -1.52 0.36
C ILE A 32 -8.16 -2.79 0.16
N SER A 33 -8.40 -3.19 -1.09
CA SER A 33 -9.12 -4.43 -1.37
C SER A 33 -8.42 -5.63 -0.76
N ASN A 34 -7.09 -5.67 -0.86
CA ASN A 34 -6.31 -6.74 -0.27
C ASN A 34 -6.44 -6.75 1.26
N SER A 35 -6.38 -5.58 1.89
CA SER A 35 -6.57 -5.45 3.33
C SER A 35 -7.94 -5.95 3.76
N LEU A 36 -8.99 -5.55 3.06
CA LEU A 36 -10.36 -5.95 3.39
C LEU A 36 -10.58 -7.45 3.21
N LYS A 37 -9.96 -8.04 2.19
CA LYS A 37 -10.09 -9.47 1.89
C LYS A 37 -9.60 -10.33 3.07
N TYR A 38 -8.57 -9.90 3.76
CA TYR A 38 -7.95 -10.68 4.83
C TYR A 38 -8.23 -10.12 6.22
N MET A 39 -9.24 -9.29 6.33
CA MET A 39 -9.68 -8.74 7.60
C MET A 39 -10.41 -9.81 8.39
N ASN A 40 -9.91 -10.15 9.59
CA ASN A 40 -10.47 -11.21 10.42
C ASN A 40 -10.81 -10.76 11.82
N LYS A 41 -10.93 -9.47 12.06
CA LYS A 41 -11.28 -8.90 13.36
C LYS A 41 -12.71 -8.37 13.32
N ASP A 42 -13.38 -8.39 14.48
CA ASP A 42 -14.70 -7.78 14.60
C ASP A 42 -14.61 -6.26 14.49
N TYR A 43 -13.56 -5.68 15.06
CA TYR A 43 -13.27 -4.26 14.95
C TYR A 43 -12.29 -4.08 13.79
N LYS A 44 -12.79 -3.56 12.67
CA LYS A 44 -12.01 -3.43 11.42
C LYS A 44 -11.55 -2.00 11.25
N LYS A 45 -10.27 -1.82 11.06
CA LYS A 45 -9.67 -0.50 11.00
C LYS A 45 -8.61 -0.43 9.90
N ILE A 46 -8.65 0.67 9.14
CA ILE A 46 -7.61 1.00 8.16
C ILE A 46 -7.17 2.44 8.43
N ASP A 47 -5.90 2.61 8.73
CA ASP A 47 -5.29 3.92 8.96
C ASP A 47 -4.43 4.29 7.76
N ILE A 48 -4.65 5.47 7.21
CA ILE A 48 -3.88 5.98 6.07
C ILE A 48 -3.09 7.18 6.54
N ARG A 49 -1.79 7.19 6.26
CA ARG A 49 -0.90 8.29 6.65
C ARG A 49 -0.09 8.76 5.46
N LEU A 50 0.18 10.05 5.42
CA LEU A 50 1.13 10.66 4.49
C LEU A 50 2.29 11.25 5.29
N ARG A 51 3.52 10.96 4.85
CA ARG A 51 4.73 11.48 5.48
C ARG A 51 5.64 12.10 4.45
N ASP A 52 6.38 13.12 4.87
CA ASP A 52 7.41 13.75 4.05
C ASP A 52 8.72 12.98 4.23
N VAL A 53 9.25 12.46 3.13
CA VAL A 53 10.49 11.67 3.15
C VAL A 53 11.43 12.23 2.08
N GLY A 54 11.93 13.44 2.31
CA GLY A 54 12.89 14.07 1.41
C GLY A 54 12.29 14.40 0.05
N ASP A 55 12.78 13.76 -1.00
CA ASP A 55 12.29 13.98 -2.37
C ASP A 55 11.02 13.21 -2.67
N PHE A 56 10.51 12.46 -1.70
CA PHE A 56 9.34 11.60 -1.87
C PHE A 56 8.26 11.91 -0.84
N VAL A 57 7.03 11.58 -1.20
CA VAL A 57 5.94 11.47 -0.23
C VAL A 57 5.72 9.99 0.03
N GLN A 58 5.68 9.60 1.29
CA GLN A 58 5.45 8.22 1.69
C GLN A 58 3.99 8.06 2.10
N PHE A 59 3.35 7.08 1.49
CA PHE A 59 1.98 6.68 1.79
C PHE A 59 2.04 5.41 2.63
N GLU A 60 1.28 5.39 3.73
CA GLU A 60 1.20 4.23 4.61
C GLU A 60 -0.26 3.84 4.75
N ILE A 61 -0.55 2.59 4.53
CA ILE A 61 -1.91 2.04 4.67
C ILE A 61 -1.82 0.86 5.61
N GLU A 62 -2.28 1.06 6.84
CA GLU A 62 -2.18 0.07 7.90
C GLU A 62 -3.53 -0.54 8.20
N ASP A 63 -3.61 -1.87 8.23
CA ASP A 63 -4.81 -2.57 8.63
C ASP A 63 -4.56 -3.36 9.92
N ASN A 64 -5.64 -3.71 10.60
CA ASN A 64 -5.60 -4.56 11.77
C ASN A 64 -6.08 -5.98 11.46
N GLY A 65 -5.81 -6.45 10.24
CA GLY A 65 -6.19 -7.78 9.80
C GLY A 65 -5.34 -8.88 10.42
N ARG A 66 -5.33 -10.04 9.76
CA ARG A 66 -4.62 -11.21 10.32
C ARG A 66 -3.11 -11.15 10.19
N GLY A 67 -2.59 -10.22 9.39
CA GLY A 67 -1.15 -10.11 9.17
C GLY A 67 -0.64 -11.13 8.18
N ILE A 68 0.66 -11.04 7.90
CA ILE A 68 1.36 -11.88 6.93
C ILE A 68 2.56 -12.50 7.62
N ALA A 69 2.75 -13.82 7.43
CA ALA A 69 3.90 -14.50 8.01
C ALA A 69 5.19 -13.97 7.39
N ALA A 70 6.25 -13.92 8.21
CA ALA A 70 7.55 -13.42 7.74
C ALA A 70 8.06 -14.17 6.50
N LYS A 71 7.79 -15.47 6.41
CA LYS A 71 8.22 -16.28 5.26
C LYS A 71 7.57 -15.85 3.95
N ASP A 72 6.39 -15.23 4.03
CA ASP A 72 5.65 -14.81 2.84
C ASP A 72 5.93 -13.36 2.46
N LEU A 73 6.35 -12.56 3.43
CA LEU A 73 6.39 -11.10 3.28
C LEU A 73 7.25 -10.64 2.10
N ALA A 74 8.36 -11.32 1.84
CA ALA A 74 9.25 -10.96 0.75
C ALA A 74 8.66 -11.25 -0.62
N ASN A 75 7.63 -12.10 -0.70
CA ASN A 75 7.10 -12.60 -1.97
C ASN A 75 5.68 -12.11 -2.29
N ILE A 76 5.07 -11.31 -1.40
CA ILE A 76 3.66 -10.93 -1.60
C ILE A 76 3.44 -10.06 -2.83
N PHE A 77 4.49 -9.44 -3.37
CA PHE A 77 4.40 -8.62 -4.57
C PHE A 77 4.73 -9.40 -5.84
N ASP A 78 5.11 -10.66 -5.71
CA ASP A 78 5.41 -11.49 -6.86
C ASP A 78 4.12 -11.91 -7.54
N ARG A 79 4.17 -11.94 -8.87
CA ARG A 79 3.01 -12.32 -9.66
C ARG A 79 2.58 -13.75 -9.34
N PHE A 80 1.26 -13.92 -9.10
CA PHE A 80 0.63 -15.21 -8.78
C PHE A 80 1.05 -15.80 -7.43
N TYR A 81 1.86 -15.10 -6.64
CA TYR A 81 2.18 -15.60 -5.31
C TYR A 81 0.95 -15.48 -4.42
N ARG A 82 0.70 -16.52 -3.64
CA ARG A 82 -0.39 -16.54 -2.65
C ARG A 82 0.14 -17.17 -1.37
N THR A 83 -0.23 -16.57 -0.24
CA THR A 83 0.11 -17.13 1.06
C THR A 83 -0.64 -18.44 1.29
N ASP A 84 -0.19 -19.29 2.21
CA ASP A 84 -0.89 -20.52 2.54
C ASP A 84 -2.33 -20.24 2.94
N ALA A 85 -2.56 -19.22 3.75
CA ALA A 85 -3.90 -18.84 4.15
C ALA A 85 -4.77 -18.45 2.95
N SER A 86 -4.20 -17.73 1.98
CA SER A 86 -4.88 -17.32 0.77
C SER A 86 -5.20 -18.52 -0.13
N ARG A 87 -4.27 -19.46 -0.25
CA ARG A 87 -4.46 -20.66 -1.08
C ARG A 87 -5.63 -21.51 -0.60
N ASN A 88 -5.85 -21.53 0.71
CA ASN A 88 -6.89 -22.35 1.32
C ASN A 88 -8.19 -21.57 1.54
N SER A 89 -8.27 -20.33 1.10
CA SER A 89 -9.41 -19.46 1.30
C SER A 89 -10.23 -19.33 0.02
N SER A 90 -11.53 -19.41 0.16
CA SER A 90 -12.43 -19.11 -0.96
C SER A 90 -12.35 -17.63 -1.36
N LYS A 91 -11.80 -16.77 -0.50
CA LYS A 91 -11.60 -15.36 -0.79
C LYS A 91 -10.33 -15.09 -1.56
N GLY A 92 -9.48 -16.08 -1.74
CA GLY A 92 -8.21 -15.89 -2.41
C GLY A 92 -8.39 -15.43 -3.84
N GLY A 93 -7.70 -14.38 -4.23
CA GLY A 93 -7.72 -13.86 -5.58
C GLY A 93 -6.69 -14.54 -6.47
N SER A 94 -6.42 -13.95 -7.62
CA SER A 94 -5.48 -14.49 -8.61
C SER A 94 -4.01 -14.31 -8.19
N GLY A 95 -3.71 -13.51 -7.18
CA GLY A 95 -2.35 -13.19 -6.80
C GLY A 95 -1.70 -12.14 -7.69
N ILE A 96 -2.49 -11.37 -8.44
CA ILE A 96 -1.98 -10.36 -9.38
C ILE A 96 -2.02 -8.96 -8.77
N GLY A 97 -2.97 -8.69 -7.85
CA GLY A 97 -3.22 -7.33 -7.38
C GLY A 97 -2.00 -6.58 -6.85
N LEU A 98 -1.20 -7.21 -6.00
CA LEU A 98 -0.02 -6.57 -5.44
C LEU A 98 1.14 -6.51 -6.43
N SER A 99 1.24 -7.43 -7.37
CA SER A 99 2.26 -7.35 -8.42
C SER A 99 1.98 -6.18 -9.36
N ILE A 100 0.71 -5.87 -9.61
CA ILE A 100 0.31 -4.69 -10.37
C ILE A 100 0.69 -3.42 -9.61
N VAL A 101 0.46 -3.39 -8.31
CA VAL A 101 0.87 -2.27 -7.45
C VAL A 101 2.35 -2.00 -7.61
N ARG A 102 3.18 -3.05 -7.48
CA ARG A 102 4.63 -2.90 -7.62
C ARG A 102 5.01 -2.37 -9.00
N LYS A 103 4.42 -2.91 -10.06
CA LYS A 103 4.73 -2.48 -11.41
C LYS A 103 4.38 -1.01 -11.63
N ILE A 104 3.20 -0.59 -11.20
CA ILE A 104 2.78 0.80 -11.34
C ILE A 104 3.76 1.72 -10.62
N LEU A 105 4.12 1.39 -9.39
CA LEU A 105 5.00 2.24 -8.59
C LEU A 105 6.42 2.27 -9.13
N GLU A 106 6.94 1.15 -9.62
CA GLU A 106 8.24 1.12 -10.26
C GLU A 106 8.25 1.95 -11.55
N ASP A 107 7.17 1.89 -12.33
CA ASP A 107 7.03 2.70 -13.53
C ASP A 107 6.98 4.20 -13.20
N HIS A 108 6.60 4.55 -11.99
CA HIS A 108 6.58 5.94 -11.51
C HIS A 108 7.87 6.35 -10.79
N GLY A 109 8.88 5.50 -10.78
CA GLY A 109 10.12 5.78 -10.06
C GLY A 109 9.99 5.68 -8.55
N GLY A 110 8.95 5.02 -8.07
CA GLY A 110 8.72 4.81 -6.65
C GLY A 110 9.04 3.39 -6.22
N LYS A 111 8.60 3.06 -5.01
CA LYS A 111 8.81 1.76 -4.40
C LYS A 111 7.59 1.37 -3.60
N VAL A 112 7.42 0.06 -3.36
CA VAL A 112 6.41 -0.48 -2.46
C VAL A 112 7.05 -1.53 -1.57
N TRP A 113 6.66 -1.56 -0.32
CA TRP A 113 7.08 -2.61 0.62
C TRP A 113 6.03 -2.74 1.72
N ALA A 114 6.21 -3.73 2.58
CA ALA A 114 5.27 -3.98 3.66
C ALA A 114 5.98 -4.43 4.91
N THR A 115 5.39 -4.11 6.06
CA THR A 115 5.72 -4.70 7.34
C THR A 115 4.46 -5.35 7.89
N SER A 116 4.63 -6.44 8.63
CA SER A 116 3.48 -7.16 9.13
C SER A 116 3.84 -7.98 10.35
N GLN A 117 2.81 -8.28 11.15
CA GLN A 117 2.93 -9.17 12.29
C GLN A 117 1.65 -10.00 12.37
N LEU A 118 1.81 -11.31 12.37
CA LEU A 118 0.66 -12.22 12.46
C LEU A 118 -0.18 -11.90 13.69
N GLY A 119 -1.49 -11.85 13.49
CA GLY A 119 -2.45 -11.55 14.53
C GLY A 119 -2.62 -10.07 14.83
N LYS A 120 -1.80 -9.22 14.24
CA LYS A 120 -1.86 -7.77 14.48
C LYS A 120 -2.28 -6.97 13.27
N GLY A 121 -1.73 -7.27 12.11
CA GLY A 121 -2.07 -6.59 10.88
C GLY A 121 -0.88 -6.34 9.99
N THR A 122 -1.11 -5.54 8.97
CA THR A 122 -0.12 -5.26 7.93
C THR A 122 -0.10 -3.77 7.62
N THR A 123 1.08 -3.21 7.40
CA THR A 123 1.22 -1.87 6.87
C THR A 123 1.88 -1.95 5.50
N MET A 124 1.20 -1.41 4.50
CA MET A 124 1.75 -1.23 3.17
C MET A 124 2.30 0.16 3.06
N TYR A 125 3.49 0.27 2.47
CA TYR A 125 4.18 1.54 2.27
C TYR A 125 4.44 1.72 0.80
N PHE A 126 4.21 2.93 0.28
CA PHE A 126 4.75 3.26 -1.04
C PHE A 126 5.18 4.72 -1.07
N VAL A 127 6.08 5.04 -1.98
CA VAL A 127 6.59 6.39 -2.14
C VAL A 127 6.38 6.87 -3.57
N LEU A 128 6.05 8.14 -3.71
CA LEU A 128 5.96 8.83 -4.98
C LEU A 128 6.89 10.03 -4.94
N ARG A 129 7.56 10.29 -6.06
CA ARG A 129 8.49 11.41 -6.18
C ARG A 129 7.73 12.73 -6.18
N LYS A 130 8.21 13.69 -5.43
CA LYS A 130 7.68 15.04 -5.46
C LYS A 130 8.03 15.72 -6.77
N TYR A 131 7.11 16.54 -7.27
CA TYR A 131 7.42 17.44 -8.36
C TYR A 131 8.38 18.51 -7.84
N GLN A 132 9.47 18.72 -8.57
CA GLN A 132 10.43 19.76 -8.25
C GLN A 132 10.53 20.68 -9.44
N GLU A 133 10.22 21.95 -9.20
CA GLU A 133 10.39 22.95 -10.22
C GLU A 133 11.88 23.20 -10.44
N VAL A 134 12.32 23.06 -11.69
CA VAL A 134 13.70 23.34 -12.03
C VAL A 134 13.86 24.85 -12.12
N PRO A 135 14.78 25.45 -11.36
CA PRO A 135 15.01 26.89 -11.46
C PRO A 135 15.37 27.27 -12.90
N ALA A 136 14.86 28.39 -13.35
CA ALA A 136 15.20 28.91 -14.67
C ALA A 136 16.69 29.23 -14.70
N ASP A 137 17.33 28.83 -15.79
CA ASP A 137 18.75 29.20 -15.99
C ASP A 137 18.83 30.66 -16.34
N GLU A 138 19.79 31.31 -15.76
CA GLU A 138 20.10 32.70 -16.10
C GLU A 138 21.09 32.79 -17.23
#